data_83ce0d8de8ef6aa2a69b1dcc6fe4fb5a
#
_entry.id   83ce0d8de8ef6aa2a69b1dcc6fe4fb5a
#
_cell.length_a   1.000
_cell.length_b   1.000
_cell.length_c   1.000
_cell.angle_alpha   90.00
_cell.angle_beta   90.00
_cell.angle_gamma   90.00
#
_symmetry.space_group_name_H-M   'P 1'
#
loop_
_entity.id
_entity.type
_entity.pdbx_description
1 polymer ?
#
loop_
_entity_poly.entity_id
_entity_poly.type
_entity_poly.pdbx_seq_one_letter_code
_entity_poly.pdbx_strand_id
1 'polypeptide(L)'
;MKRRPNILIYMEILDLLLDGPKGPSRLSQAMGLNFYKFLEFATFLKAKELIRSEEQEGHELYFITQQGTELNHDWKKVWGKLAP
;
A
#
# COMPACT_ATOMS: atom_id res chain seq x y z
N MET A 1 20.44 -0.94 -12.51
CA MET A 1 19.59 -1.20 -11.36
C MET A 1 18.12 -1.20 -11.75
N LYS A 2 17.41 -2.23 -11.39
CA LYS A 2 15.99 -2.34 -11.75
C LYS A 2 15.13 -1.65 -10.72
N ARG A 3 14.17 -0.88 -11.17
CA ARG A 3 13.18 -0.26 -10.29
C ARG A 3 11.88 -1.02 -10.43
N ARG A 4 11.17 -1.14 -9.32
CA ARG A 4 9.82 -1.70 -9.35
C ARG A 4 8.90 -0.68 -10.02
N PRO A 5 8.02 -1.10 -10.94
CA PRO A 5 6.98 -0.18 -11.44
C PRO A 5 6.13 0.35 -10.30
N ASN A 6 5.68 1.60 -10.41
CA ASN A 6 4.85 2.21 -9.36
C ASN A 6 3.63 1.38 -9.03
N ILE A 7 3.01 0.75 -10.03
CA ILE A 7 1.82 -0.06 -9.79
C ILE A 7 2.11 -1.22 -8.84
N LEU A 8 3.29 -1.83 -8.94
CA LEU A 8 3.65 -2.92 -8.04
C LEU A 8 3.86 -2.42 -6.62
N ILE A 9 4.39 -1.22 -6.48
CA ILE A 9 4.56 -0.61 -5.15
C ILE A 9 3.21 -0.34 -4.52
N TYR A 10 2.27 0.23 -5.28
CA TYR A 10 0.92 0.48 -4.78
C TYR A 10 0.24 -0.81 -4.34
N MET A 11 0.34 -1.86 -5.16
CA MET A 11 -0.29 -3.14 -4.83
C MET A 11 0.36 -3.78 -3.61
N GLU A 12 1.67 -3.61 -3.46
CA GLU A 12 2.38 -4.14 -2.30
C GLU A 12 1.92 -3.47 -1.01
N ILE A 13 1.70 -2.15 -1.05
CA ILE A 13 1.19 -1.43 0.12
C ILE A 13 -0.20 -1.97 0.50
N LEU A 14 -1.08 -2.12 -0.49
CA LEU A 14 -2.41 -2.65 -0.24
C LEU A 14 -2.34 -4.05 0.35
N ASP A 15 -1.45 -4.88 -0.20
CA ASP A 15 -1.30 -6.25 0.27
C ASP A 15 -0.85 -6.31 1.73
N LEU A 16 0.11 -5.46 2.09
CA LEU A 16 0.60 -5.42 3.47
C LEU A 16 -0.48 -4.99 4.45
N LEU A 17 -1.40 -4.14 4.01
CA LEU A 17 -2.48 -3.65 4.87
C LEU A 17 -3.63 -4.62 5.01
N LEU A 18 -3.68 -5.68 4.21
CA LEU A 18 -4.71 -6.71 4.36
C LEU A 18 -4.62 -7.42 5.71
N ASP A 19 -3.42 -7.52 6.27
CA ASP A 19 -3.21 -8.17 7.56
C ASP A 19 -3.59 -7.28 8.74
N GLY A 20 -3.92 -6.03 8.49
CA GLY A 20 -4.28 -5.09 9.53
C GLY A 20 -3.55 -3.77 9.36
N PRO A 21 -3.95 -2.74 10.12
CA PRO A 21 -3.35 -1.42 9.99
C PRO A 21 -1.89 -1.41 10.40
N LYS A 22 -1.11 -0.54 9.73
CA LYS A 22 0.33 -0.39 9.99
C LYS A 22 0.71 1.07 9.86
N GLY A 23 1.73 1.46 10.59
CA GLY A 23 2.26 2.81 10.52
C GLY A 23 3.21 2.99 9.33
N PRO A 24 3.54 4.26 9.02
CA PRO A 24 4.37 4.55 7.85
C PRO A 24 5.79 4.00 7.96
N SER A 25 6.39 4.03 9.15
CA SER A 25 7.75 3.50 9.32
C SER A 25 7.80 2.01 9.06
N ARG A 26 6.81 1.30 9.59
CA ARG A 26 6.76 -0.15 9.42
C ARG A 26 6.56 -0.54 7.97
N LEU A 27 5.68 0.19 7.27
CA LEU A 27 5.43 -0.09 5.86
C LEU A 27 6.66 0.23 5.00
N SER A 28 7.30 1.37 5.23
CA SER A 28 8.47 1.73 4.45
C SER A 28 9.61 0.75 4.67
N GLN A 29 9.81 0.27 5.89
CA GLN A 29 10.83 -0.71 6.20
C GLN A 29 10.52 -2.06 5.53
N ALA A 30 9.27 -2.49 5.61
CA ALA A 30 8.85 -3.76 5.02
C ALA A 30 9.06 -3.76 3.50
N MET A 31 8.92 -2.59 2.88
CA MET A 31 9.05 -2.47 1.44
C MET A 31 10.46 -2.10 0.98
N GLY A 32 11.35 -1.81 1.92
CA GLY A 32 12.70 -1.36 1.58
C GLY A 32 12.71 0.00 0.90
N LEU A 33 11.76 0.86 1.22
CA LEU A 33 11.66 2.20 0.63
C LEU A 33 12.15 3.26 1.61
N ASN A 34 12.70 4.33 1.05
CA ASN A 34 12.95 5.54 1.81
C ASN A 34 11.62 6.05 2.38
N PHE A 35 11.65 6.54 3.62
CA PHE A 35 10.45 6.98 4.32
C PHE A 35 9.68 8.05 3.54
N TYR A 36 10.39 9.06 3.03
CA TYR A 36 9.74 10.15 2.29
C TYR A 36 9.17 9.67 0.96
N LYS A 37 9.86 8.74 0.32
CA LYS A 37 9.35 8.16 -0.92
C LYS A 37 8.09 7.36 -0.65
N PHE A 38 8.07 6.61 0.45
CA PHE A 38 6.87 5.89 0.86
C PHE A 38 5.70 6.86 1.07
N LEU A 39 5.95 8.00 1.72
CA LEU A 39 4.89 8.98 1.96
C LEU A 39 4.27 9.49 0.66
N GLU A 40 5.06 9.65 -0.39
CA GLU A 40 4.53 10.05 -1.69
C GLU A 40 3.54 9.01 -2.23
N PHE A 41 3.90 7.74 -2.13
CA PHE A 41 3.02 6.66 -2.57
C PHE A 41 1.76 6.58 -1.71
N ALA A 42 1.91 6.75 -0.41
CA ALA A 42 0.76 6.71 0.51
C ALA A 42 -0.20 7.87 0.23
N THR A 43 0.33 9.06 -0.04
CA THR A 43 -0.49 10.22 -0.37
C THR A 43 -1.31 9.97 -1.63
N PHE A 44 -0.68 9.36 -2.64
CA PHE A 44 -1.40 9.00 -3.86
C PHE A 44 -2.55 8.03 -3.58
N LEU A 45 -2.27 6.98 -2.81
CA LEU A 45 -3.29 5.98 -2.48
C LEU A 45 -4.43 6.56 -1.66
N LYS A 46 -4.12 7.49 -0.74
CA LYS A 46 -5.15 8.19 0.03
C LYS A 46 -6.04 9.04 -0.88
N ALA A 47 -5.42 9.75 -1.81
CA ALA A 47 -6.16 10.60 -2.76
C ALA A 47 -7.10 9.75 -3.63
N LYS A 48 -6.74 8.51 -3.90
CA LYS A 48 -7.57 7.58 -4.67
C LYS A 48 -8.56 6.82 -3.79
N GLU A 49 -8.58 7.09 -2.50
CA GLU A 49 -9.47 6.45 -1.52
C GLU A 49 -9.27 4.94 -1.42
N LEU A 50 -8.06 4.50 -1.71
CA LEU A 50 -7.70 3.08 -1.59
C LEU A 50 -7.19 2.73 -0.22
N ILE A 51 -6.66 3.73 0.49
CA ILE A 51 -6.29 3.62 1.89
C ILE A 51 -6.79 4.85 2.63
N ARG A 52 -6.88 4.76 3.94
CA ARG A 52 -7.17 5.91 4.80
C ARG A 52 -6.19 5.90 5.96
N SER A 53 -6.07 7.00 6.65
CA SER A 53 -5.22 7.06 7.81
C SER A 53 -6.00 7.60 9.01
N GLU A 54 -5.59 7.17 10.19
CA GLU A 54 -6.13 7.65 11.46
C GLU A 54 -4.97 7.84 12.42
N GLU A 55 -5.10 8.86 13.26
CA GLU A 55 -4.13 9.07 14.32
C GLU A 55 -4.63 8.36 15.57
N GLN A 56 -3.78 7.50 16.13
CA GLN A 56 -4.08 6.79 17.38
C GLN A 56 -2.91 6.96 18.32
N GLU A 57 -3.17 7.56 19.47
CA GLU A 57 -2.16 7.78 20.51
C GLU A 57 -0.91 8.48 19.97
N GLY A 58 -1.11 9.48 19.12
CA GLY A 58 0.00 10.24 18.55
C GLY A 58 0.70 9.56 17.38
N HIS A 59 0.24 8.39 16.96
CA HIS A 59 0.83 7.66 15.85
C HIS A 59 -0.17 7.57 14.69
N GLU A 60 0.35 7.75 13.48
CA GLU A 60 -0.48 7.59 12.28
C GLU A 60 -0.52 6.12 11.89
N LEU A 61 -1.72 5.62 11.61
CA LEU A 61 -1.92 4.27 11.11
C LEU A 61 -2.68 4.33 9.80
N TYR A 62 -2.25 3.50 8.86
CA TYR A 62 -2.93 3.36 7.58
C TYR A 62 -3.81 2.12 7.60
N PHE A 63 -4.97 2.26 6.96
CA PHE A 63 -5.97 1.19 6.85
C PHE A 63 -6.32 1.03 5.38
N ILE A 64 -6.48 -0.19 4.92
CA ILE A 64 -7.01 -0.41 3.59
C ILE A 64 -8.52 -0.16 3.60
N THR A 65 -9.03 0.48 2.55
CA THR A 65 -10.46 0.72 2.42
C THR A 65 -11.11 -0.45 1.70
N GLN A 66 -12.45 -0.43 1.62
CA GLN A 66 -13.16 -1.44 0.84
C GLN A 66 -12.74 -1.38 -0.62
N GLN A 67 -12.62 -0.17 -1.17
CA GLN A 67 -12.15 0.00 -2.55
C GLN A 67 -10.75 -0.57 -2.74
N GLY A 68 -9.87 -0.33 -1.77
CA GLY A 68 -8.51 -0.87 -1.82
C GLY A 68 -8.51 -2.40 -1.79
N THR A 69 -9.36 -2.97 -0.95
CA THR A 69 -9.48 -4.42 -0.84
C THR A 69 -9.98 -5.03 -2.14
N GLU A 70 -10.98 -4.41 -2.76
CA GLU A 70 -11.53 -4.88 -4.02
C GLU A 70 -10.50 -4.78 -5.15
N LEU A 71 -9.78 -3.68 -5.21
CA LEU A 71 -8.74 -3.49 -6.21
C LEU A 71 -7.64 -4.53 -6.04
N ASN A 72 -7.22 -4.77 -4.80
CA ASN A 72 -6.19 -5.78 -4.52
C ASN A 72 -6.65 -7.16 -4.98
N HIS A 73 -7.90 -7.50 -4.72
CA HIS A 73 -8.47 -8.78 -5.14
C HIS A 73 -8.47 -8.91 -6.66
N ASP A 74 -8.94 -7.87 -7.36
CA ASP A 74 -8.99 -7.87 -8.82
C ASP A 74 -7.60 -7.93 -9.43
N TRP A 75 -6.65 -7.19 -8.84
CA TRP A 75 -5.26 -7.21 -9.29
C TRP A 75 -4.66 -8.61 -9.21
N LYS A 76 -4.92 -9.31 -8.12
CA LYS A 76 -4.39 -10.67 -7.95
C LYS A 76 -4.95 -11.62 -8.99
N LYS A 77 -6.21 -11.45 -9.36
CA LYS A 77 -6.81 -12.27 -10.43
C LYS A 77 -6.10 -12.03 -11.76
N VAL A 78 -5.90 -10.77 -12.11
CA VAL A 78 -5.23 -10.41 -13.36
C VAL A 78 -3.80 -10.89 -13.35
N TRP A 79 -3.07 -10.62 -12.26
CA TRP A 79 -1.69 -11.02 -12.13
C TRP A 79 -1.52 -12.53 -12.21
N GLY A 80 -2.39 -13.27 -11.57
CA GLY A 80 -2.35 -14.73 -11.60
C GLY A 80 -2.53 -15.31 -12.99
N LYS A 81 -3.24 -14.59 -13.87
CA LYS A 81 -3.42 -15.02 -15.25
C LYS A 81 -2.23 -14.68 -16.14
N LEU A 82 -1.50 -13.61 -15.79
CA LEU A 82 -0.40 -13.12 -16.61
C LEU A 82 0.96 -13.63 -16.14
N ALA A 83 1.07 -13.96 -14.87
CA ALA A 83 2.32 -14.44 -14.29
C ALA A 83 2.62 -15.85 -14.79
N PRO A 84 3.89 -16.16 -15.05
CA PRO A 84 4.27 -17.51 -15.49
C PRO A 84 4.07 -18.54 -14.40
#